data_632b2f9bdf51841340cb5cfcedcfdf54
#
_entry.id   632b2f9bdf51841340cb5cfcedcfdf54
#
_cell.length_a   1.000
_cell.length_b   1.000
_cell.length_c   1.000
_cell.angle_alpha   90.00
_cell.angle_beta   90.00
_cell.angle_gamma   90.00
#
_symmetry.space_group_name_H-M   'P 1'
#
loop_
_entity.id
_entity.type
_entity.pdbx_description
1 polymer ?
#
loop_
_entity_poly.entity_id
_entity_poly.type
_entity_poly.pdbx_seq_one_letter_code
_entity_poly.pdbx_strand_id
1 'polypeptide(L)'
;MTRWKRRRSDRSGRAPLPSPGRPPVAGRDELRRFWAAISLGLSSEDAAAGANVPQAVGARWFRKAGGMPPAMFGTSARPLSGRYLSFAEREEIALLRAQGCTVQEVARQIGRAASTISRELRRNAATRSGGLDYRASTAQWHAERSARRPKQTKLGLNATLQAYVQDRLAGLVEAPSGVSVPGPSVSWKGRRHGPRQYRRWARAWSPEQIARRLPVDFPDDITMRISHEAIYQALFVQGRGALRRELTACLRTGRVLRMPRARTRRRGKNFVSSEIMISQRPAEVADRAVPGHWEGDLILGLGSSAIGTLVERTTRFTMLLHLPRMTGHGKKARVKNGPALAGHGAEAVCHAITRTITTLPEQLRRSLTWDQGAEMAQHARLKIDAGLQVYFCDPQSPWQRATNENTNGLLRQYFPKGTDLSGHSADEIAAVAAALNTRPRKTLEWKTPAEALDELLRSANKPVATTA
;
A
#
# COMPACT_ATOMS: atom_id res chain seq x y z
N MET A 1 20.45 64.17 27.19
CA MET A 1 21.59 63.46 26.54
C MET A 1 21.51 62.00 26.86
N THR A 2 20.92 61.19 25.97
CA THR A 2 20.74 59.74 26.15
C THR A 2 21.97 59.03 25.67
N ARG A 3 22.70 58.44 26.61
CA ARG A 3 23.95 57.72 26.43
C ARG A 3 23.66 56.37 25.74
N TRP A 4 24.04 56.21 24.48
CA TRP A 4 23.97 54.98 23.74
C TRP A 4 24.85 53.91 24.40
N LYS A 5 24.23 52.85 24.98
CA LYS A 5 24.95 51.72 25.49
C LYS A 5 25.56 50.94 24.30
N ARG A 6 26.90 50.89 24.23
CA ARG A 6 27.63 50.00 23.33
C ARG A 6 27.16 48.56 23.59
N ARG A 7 26.62 47.92 22.58
CA ARG A 7 26.38 46.46 22.66
C ARG A 7 27.71 45.75 22.87
N ARG A 8 27.79 44.96 23.95
CA ARG A 8 28.91 44.04 24.20
C ARG A 8 28.96 43.04 23.05
N SER A 9 30.19 42.75 22.53
CA SER A 9 30.44 41.62 21.65
C SER A 9 29.87 40.36 22.31
N ASP A 10 29.22 39.54 21.54
CA ASP A 10 28.81 38.26 22.06
C ASP A 10 30.09 37.43 22.35
N ARG A 11 29.98 36.46 23.26
CA ARG A 11 31.10 35.62 23.70
C ARG A 11 31.65 34.67 22.61
N SER A 12 31.15 34.77 21.37
CA SER A 12 31.50 33.91 20.23
C SER A 12 32.66 34.43 19.39
N GLY A 13 33.31 35.54 19.77
CA GLY A 13 34.48 36.09 19.06
C GLY A 13 34.18 36.72 17.70
N ARG A 14 32.89 36.92 17.35
CA ARG A 14 32.50 37.56 16.10
C ARG A 14 32.71 39.08 16.18
N ALA A 15 33.18 39.66 15.10
CA ALA A 15 33.30 41.10 14.97
C ALA A 15 31.97 41.80 15.27
N PRO A 16 31.99 42.97 16.00
CA PRO A 16 30.77 43.72 16.29
C PRO A 16 30.06 44.06 14.97
N LEU A 17 28.76 43.75 14.89
CA LEU A 17 27.94 44.13 13.74
C LEU A 17 27.98 45.64 13.56
N PRO A 18 28.13 46.17 12.34
CA PRO A 18 28.07 47.58 12.06
C PRO A 18 26.75 48.14 12.59
N SER A 19 26.75 49.43 12.98
CA SER A 19 25.58 50.17 13.47
C SER A 19 24.36 49.82 12.65
N PRO A 20 23.18 49.53 13.28
CA PRO A 20 22.02 49.19 12.53
C PRO A 20 21.69 50.36 11.60
N GLY A 21 21.97 50.19 10.32
CA GLY A 21 21.56 51.12 9.29
C GLY A 21 20.04 51.25 9.21
N ARG A 22 19.58 52.11 8.32
CA ARG A 22 18.12 52.19 8.00
C ARG A 22 17.53 50.82 7.86
N PRO A 23 16.38 50.51 8.52
CA PRO A 23 15.73 49.21 8.38
C PRO A 23 15.60 48.84 6.90
N PRO A 24 15.86 47.58 6.54
CA PRO A 24 15.70 47.16 5.14
C PRO A 24 14.27 47.48 4.69
N VAL A 25 14.14 48.09 3.52
CA VAL A 25 12.84 48.50 2.92
C VAL A 25 11.92 47.29 2.67
N ALA A 26 12.47 46.09 2.73
CA ALA A 26 11.72 44.84 2.55
C ALA A 26 12.31 43.70 3.41
N GLY A 27 11.44 42.92 4.00
CA GLY A 27 11.77 41.78 4.84
C GLY A 27 12.02 40.49 4.04
N ARG A 28 12.14 39.41 4.78
CA ARG A 28 12.40 38.06 4.22
C ARG A 28 11.20 37.52 3.45
N ASP A 29 10.00 37.94 3.79
CA ASP A 29 8.75 37.48 3.16
C ASP A 29 8.49 38.17 1.82
N GLU A 30 8.83 39.47 1.69
CA GLU A 30 8.82 40.17 0.43
C GLU A 30 9.82 39.55 -0.54
N LEU A 31 11.02 39.24 -0.08
CA LEU A 31 12.05 38.60 -0.88
C LEU A 31 11.61 37.19 -1.35
N ARG A 32 10.91 36.44 -0.48
CA ARG A 32 10.35 35.13 -0.85
C ARG A 32 9.26 35.28 -1.92
N ARG A 33 8.33 36.23 -1.77
CA ARG A 33 7.28 36.52 -2.75
C ARG A 33 7.88 36.93 -4.09
N PHE A 34 8.87 37.82 -4.07
CA PHE A 34 9.59 38.25 -5.26
C PHE A 34 10.18 37.06 -6.03
N TRP A 35 10.96 36.21 -5.36
CA TRP A 35 11.58 35.06 -6.02
C TRP A 35 10.60 33.97 -6.43
N ALA A 36 9.48 33.84 -5.73
CA ALA A 36 8.38 32.99 -6.17
C ALA A 36 7.76 33.49 -7.49
N ALA A 37 7.54 34.80 -7.62
CA ALA A 37 7.04 35.43 -8.84
C ALA A 37 8.02 35.26 -10.02
N ILE A 38 9.33 35.50 -9.79
CA ILE A 38 10.38 35.25 -10.79
C ILE A 38 10.36 33.77 -11.24
N SER A 39 10.20 32.83 -10.30
CA SER A 39 10.15 31.40 -10.63
C SER A 39 8.91 30.99 -11.45
N LEU A 40 7.85 31.81 -11.44
CA LEU A 40 6.67 31.66 -12.28
C LEU A 40 6.84 32.30 -13.67
N GLY A 41 7.99 32.98 -13.90
CA GLY A 41 8.34 33.59 -15.18
C GLY A 41 7.89 35.04 -15.34
N LEU A 42 7.53 35.74 -14.24
CA LEU A 42 7.24 37.15 -14.26
C LEU A 42 8.55 37.97 -14.49
N SER A 43 8.42 39.17 -15.01
CA SER A 43 9.51 40.14 -15.11
C SER A 43 9.97 40.56 -13.70
N SER A 44 11.19 41.12 -13.59
CA SER A 44 11.65 41.70 -12.31
C SER A 44 10.79 42.85 -11.82
N GLU A 45 10.10 43.52 -12.71
CA GLU A 45 9.20 44.63 -12.42
C GLU A 45 7.86 44.14 -11.87
N ASP A 46 7.22 43.18 -12.56
CA ASP A 46 5.99 42.55 -12.12
C ASP A 46 6.17 41.78 -10.81
N ALA A 47 7.31 41.11 -10.66
CA ALA A 47 7.66 40.40 -9.42
C ALA A 47 7.86 41.36 -8.24
N ALA A 48 8.42 42.55 -8.48
CA ALA A 48 8.54 43.60 -7.47
C ALA A 48 7.18 44.16 -7.06
N ALA A 49 6.30 44.41 -8.02
CA ALA A 49 4.93 44.84 -7.76
C ALA A 49 4.16 43.78 -6.96
N GLY A 50 4.23 42.49 -7.35
CA GLY A 50 3.60 41.37 -6.64
C GLY A 50 4.14 41.12 -5.23
N ALA A 51 5.39 41.51 -4.97
CA ALA A 51 6.01 41.45 -3.66
C ALA A 51 5.77 42.71 -2.80
N ASN A 52 5.10 43.70 -3.35
CA ASN A 52 4.87 45.01 -2.72
C ASN A 52 6.17 45.75 -2.35
N VAL A 53 7.15 45.72 -3.28
CA VAL A 53 8.42 46.44 -3.15
C VAL A 53 8.66 47.34 -4.36
N PRO A 54 9.41 48.48 -4.19
CA PRO A 54 9.75 49.34 -5.30
C PRO A 54 10.51 48.59 -6.39
N GLN A 55 10.22 48.90 -7.67
CA GLN A 55 10.89 48.28 -8.83
C GLN A 55 12.41 48.32 -8.75
N ALA A 56 12.99 49.44 -8.28
CA ALA A 56 14.43 49.55 -8.08
C ALA A 56 15.01 48.52 -7.10
N VAL A 57 14.24 48.13 -6.09
CA VAL A 57 14.63 47.11 -5.10
C VAL A 57 14.59 45.73 -5.75
N GLY A 58 13.53 45.40 -6.48
CA GLY A 58 13.39 44.15 -7.22
C GLY A 58 14.48 43.98 -8.28
N ALA A 59 14.73 45.01 -9.09
CA ALA A 59 15.80 45.04 -10.08
C ALA A 59 17.20 44.87 -9.44
N ARG A 60 17.42 45.44 -8.26
CA ARG A 60 18.66 45.22 -7.50
C ARG A 60 18.81 43.76 -7.01
N TRP A 61 17.74 43.20 -6.48
CA TRP A 61 17.74 41.80 -6.04
C TRP A 61 18.03 40.85 -7.22
N PHE A 62 17.36 41.08 -8.33
CA PHE A 62 17.53 40.29 -9.55
C PHE A 62 18.99 40.35 -10.06
N ARG A 63 19.55 41.56 -10.20
CA ARG A 63 20.94 41.74 -10.66
C ARG A 63 21.95 41.16 -9.67
N LYS A 64 21.77 41.40 -8.35
CA LYS A 64 22.67 40.88 -7.32
C LYS A 64 22.71 39.35 -7.26
N ALA A 65 21.62 38.70 -7.61
CA ALA A 65 21.51 37.25 -7.65
C ALA A 65 21.80 36.63 -9.03
N GLY A 66 22.28 37.44 -9.99
CA GLY A 66 22.58 36.95 -11.35
C GLY A 66 21.36 36.45 -12.12
N GLY A 67 20.18 36.98 -11.81
CA GLY A 67 18.93 36.60 -12.49
C GLY A 67 18.27 35.31 -11.99
N MET A 68 18.86 34.65 -11.00
CA MET A 68 18.33 33.41 -10.41
C MET A 68 18.07 33.54 -8.91
N PRO A 69 17.05 32.84 -8.39
CA PRO A 69 16.79 32.85 -6.96
C PRO A 69 18.01 32.28 -6.19
N PRO A 70 18.48 32.96 -5.13
CA PRO A 70 19.48 32.40 -4.23
C PRO A 70 19.06 31.01 -3.70
N ALA A 71 20.01 30.13 -3.43
CA ALA A 71 19.76 28.75 -3.02
C ALA A 71 18.76 28.61 -1.84
N MET A 72 18.75 29.58 -0.93
CA MET A 72 17.81 29.64 0.20
C MET A 72 16.33 29.88 -0.19
N PHE A 73 16.09 30.38 -1.41
CA PHE A 73 14.76 30.60 -1.99
C PHE A 73 14.52 29.72 -3.22
N GLY A 74 15.55 28.97 -3.67
CA GLY A 74 15.40 27.88 -4.61
C GLY A 74 14.48 26.82 -3.99
N THR A 75 13.51 26.33 -4.78
CA THR A 75 12.78 25.16 -4.38
C THR A 75 13.79 24.03 -4.20
N SER A 76 13.83 23.43 -3.02
CA SER A 76 14.62 22.25 -2.71
C SER A 76 14.42 21.25 -3.86
N ALA A 77 15.43 21.10 -4.72
CA ALA A 77 15.38 20.19 -5.84
C ALA A 77 15.28 18.78 -5.26
N ARG A 78 14.11 18.16 -5.34
CA ARG A 78 14.00 16.70 -5.17
C ARG A 78 14.99 16.10 -6.17
N PRO A 79 15.81 15.12 -5.74
CA PRO A 79 16.67 14.43 -6.68
C PRO A 79 15.80 13.90 -7.81
N LEU A 80 16.04 14.40 -9.02
CA LEU A 80 15.33 13.96 -10.20
C LEU A 80 15.59 12.47 -10.35
N SER A 81 14.55 11.69 -10.64
CA SER A 81 14.72 10.27 -10.94
C SER A 81 15.79 10.13 -12.04
N GLY A 82 16.60 9.07 -12.03
CA GLY A 82 17.68 8.85 -12.99
C GLY A 82 17.27 8.91 -14.49
N ARG A 83 15.98 9.10 -14.76
CA ARG A 83 15.41 9.35 -16.10
C ARG A 83 15.73 10.75 -16.64
N TYR A 84 15.94 11.75 -15.80
CA TYR A 84 16.18 13.14 -16.19
C TYR A 84 17.62 13.53 -15.86
N LEU A 85 18.18 14.46 -16.63
CA LEU A 85 19.50 15.02 -16.35
C LEU A 85 19.45 15.81 -15.04
N SER A 86 20.39 15.55 -14.15
CA SER A 86 20.64 16.32 -12.93
C SER A 86 21.31 17.65 -13.24
N PHE A 87 21.38 18.54 -12.25
CA PHE A 87 22.12 19.79 -12.42
C PHE A 87 23.63 19.54 -12.64
N ALA A 88 24.22 18.60 -11.92
CA ALA A 88 25.64 18.23 -12.10
C ALA A 88 25.92 17.70 -13.50
N GLU A 89 25.04 16.83 -14.06
CA GLU A 89 25.18 16.38 -15.45
C GLU A 89 25.06 17.54 -16.46
N ARG A 90 24.22 18.54 -16.18
CA ARG A 90 24.11 19.75 -17.01
C ARG A 90 25.34 20.64 -16.94
N GLU A 91 25.96 20.77 -15.75
CA GLU A 91 27.23 21.46 -15.59
C GLU A 91 28.34 20.78 -16.37
N GLU A 92 28.42 19.47 -16.32
CA GLU A 92 29.39 18.68 -17.08
C GLU A 92 29.18 18.84 -18.59
N ILE A 93 27.91 18.82 -19.07
CA ILE A 93 27.60 19.13 -20.48
C ILE A 93 28.12 20.52 -20.87
N ALA A 94 27.94 21.54 -20.00
CA ALA A 94 28.39 22.89 -20.30
C ALA A 94 29.93 22.96 -20.37
N LEU A 95 30.65 22.33 -19.45
CA LEU A 95 32.12 22.28 -19.42
C LEU A 95 32.68 21.56 -20.65
N LEU A 96 32.18 20.37 -20.96
CA LEU A 96 32.66 19.59 -22.10
C LEU A 96 32.35 20.29 -23.45
N ARG A 97 31.21 20.97 -23.55
CA ARG A 97 30.91 21.78 -24.72
C ARG A 97 31.81 22.99 -24.89
N ALA A 98 32.16 23.66 -23.76
CA ALA A 98 33.14 24.75 -23.78
C ALA A 98 34.56 24.28 -24.19
N GLN A 99 34.91 23.02 -23.91
CA GLN A 99 36.13 22.36 -24.36
C GLN A 99 36.11 21.90 -25.81
N GLY A 100 34.97 22.09 -26.52
CA GLY A 100 34.84 21.71 -27.92
C GLY A 100 34.43 20.25 -28.17
N CYS A 101 34.12 19.47 -27.13
CA CYS A 101 33.70 18.08 -27.25
C CYS A 101 32.44 17.93 -28.10
N THR A 102 32.40 16.89 -28.94
CA THR A 102 31.22 16.52 -29.74
C THR A 102 30.10 15.98 -28.85
N VAL A 103 28.87 15.95 -29.39
CA VAL A 103 27.70 15.37 -28.69
C VAL A 103 27.94 13.91 -28.31
N GLN A 104 28.62 13.16 -29.13
CA GLN A 104 28.93 11.74 -28.88
C GLN A 104 29.96 11.58 -27.75
N GLU A 105 30.96 12.41 -27.69
CA GLU A 105 31.99 12.41 -26.62
C GLU A 105 31.37 12.80 -25.27
N VAL A 106 30.58 13.87 -25.26
CA VAL A 106 29.83 14.30 -24.06
C VAL A 106 28.93 13.16 -23.56
N ALA A 107 28.20 12.51 -24.47
CA ALA A 107 27.31 11.40 -24.12
C ALA A 107 28.07 10.22 -23.49
N ARG A 108 29.26 9.90 -24.06
CA ARG A 108 30.11 8.81 -23.55
C ARG A 108 30.64 9.14 -22.15
N GLN A 109 31.15 10.36 -21.93
CA GLN A 109 31.72 10.77 -20.64
C GLN A 109 30.69 10.82 -19.51
N ILE A 110 29.47 11.29 -19.80
CA ILE A 110 28.39 11.39 -18.82
C ILE A 110 27.64 10.05 -18.64
N GLY A 111 27.86 9.08 -19.50
CA GLY A 111 27.14 7.79 -19.49
C GLY A 111 25.66 7.90 -19.88
N ARG A 112 25.34 8.83 -20.79
CA ARG A 112 23.98 9.06 -21.29
C ARG A 112 23.91 8.83 -22.80
N ALA A 113 22.70 8.52 -23.30
CA ALA A 113 22.50 8.38 -24.75
C ALA A 113 22.76 9.71 -25.50
N ALA A 114 23.44 9.66 -26.62
CA ALA A 114 23.72 10.84 -27.48
C ALA A 114 22.45 11.60 -27.87
N SER A 115 21.33 10.88 -28.08
CA SER A 115 20.01 11.48 -28.32
C SER A 115 19.48 12.31 -27.15
N THR A 116 19.87 11.99 -25.91
CA THR A 116 19.50 12.75 -24.71
C THR A 116 20.26 14.08 -24.68
N ILE A 117 21.57 14.04 -24.94
CA ILE A 117 22.41 15.25 -25.00
C ILE A 117 21.99 16.15 -26.17
N SER A 118 21.75 15.58 -27.35
CA SER A 118 21.29 16.34 -28.51
C SER A 118 19.95 17.07 -28.23
N ARG A 119 18.98 16.38 -27.58
CA ARG A 119 17.71 16.99 -27.19
C ARG A 119 17.87 18.06 -26.13
N GLU A 120 18.75 17.87 -25.17
CA GLU A 120 19.06 18.87 -24.13
C GLU A 120 19.63 20.15 -24.73
N LEU A 121 20.64 20.03 -25.59
CA LEU A 121 21.24 21.17 -26.29
C LEU A 121 20.25 21.88 -27.21
N ARG A 122 19.46 21.14 -27.99
CA ARG A 122 18.45 21.71 -28.89
C ARG A 122 17.39 22.53 -28.14
N ARG A 123 17.05 22.12 -26.91
CA ARG A 123 16.02 22.80 -26.11
C ARG A 123 16.54 24.01 -25.37
N ASN A 124 17.79 24.00 -24.95
CA ASN A 124 18.32 24.89 -23.93
C ASN A 124 19.55 25.70 -24.37
N ALA A 125 20.17 25.39 -25.51
CA ALA A 125 21.24 26.23 -26.04
C ALA A 125 20.65 27.43 -26.82
N ALA A 126 21.16 28.60 -26.50
CA ALA A 126 20.81 29.84 -27.22
C ALA A 126 21.77 30.05 -28.37
N THR A 127 21.25 30.40 -29.55
CA THR A 127 22.06 30.90 -30.69
C THR A 127 22.37 32.36 -30.43
N ARG A 128 23.57 32.66 -29.94
CA ARG A 128 24.13 34.01 -29.90
C ARG A 128 25.38 34.04 -30.75
N SER A 129 25.49 35.04 -31.60
CA SER A 129 26.71 35.30 -32.39
C SER A 129 27.19 34.11 -33.21
N GLY A 130 26.28 33.27 -33.74
CA GLY A 130 26.64 32.12 -34.58
C GLY A 130 27.08 30.87 -33.83
N GLY A 131 27.16 30.89 -32.46
CA GLY A 131 27.53 29.77 -31.61
C GLY A 131 26.37 29.29 -30.73
N LEU A 132 26.40 28.00 -30.36
CA LEU A 132 25.49 27.42 -29.39
C LEU A 132 26.03 27.69 -27.97
N ASP A 133 25.50 28.71 -27.29
CA ASP A 133 25.78 28.98 -25.86
C ASP A 133 24.82 28.17 -24.98
N TYR A 134 25.35 27.13 -24.34
CA TYR A 134 24.60 26.29 -23.40
C TYR A 134 24.98 26.62 -21.97
N ARG A 135 23.98 26.93 -21.15
CA ARG A 135 24.14 27.22 -19.71
C ARG A 135 23.35 26.22 -18.87
N ALA A 136 24.04 25.48 -18.03
CA ALA A 136 23.47 24.49 -17.12
C ALA A 136 22.35 25.06 -16.22
N SER A 137 22.56 26.28 -15.69
CA SER A 137 21.59 26.96 -14.83
C SER A 137 20.28 27.30 -15.56
N THR A 138 20.39 27.79 -16.80
CA THR A 138 19.21 28.08 -17.64
C THR A 138 18.46 26.80 -18.00
N ALA A 139 19.20 25.75 -18.39
CA ALA A 139 18.63 24.46 -18.70
C ALA A 139 17.94 23.80 -17.49
N GLN A 140 18.53 23.93 -16.31
CA GLN A 140 17.93 23.46 -15.07
C GLN A 140 16.64 24.21 -14.74
N TRP A 141 16.64 25.54 -14.86
CA TRP A 141 15.48 26.36 -14.65
C TRP A 141 14.31 25.98 -15.60
N HIS A 142 14.61 25.79 -16.89
CA HIS A 142 13.61 25.33 -17.87
C HIS A 142 13.06 23.95 -17.54
N ALA A 143 13.92 23.02 -17.08
CA ALA A 143 13.51 21.69 -16.68
C ALA A 143 12.59 21.74 -15.44
N GLU A 144 12.92 22.55 -14.43
CA GLU A 144 12.12 22.74 -13.25
C GLU A 144 10.77 23.41 -13.57
N ARG A 145 10.77 24.44 -14.40
CA ARG A 145 9.54 25.10 -14.88
C ARG A 145 8.64 24.12 -15.62
N SER A 146 9.22 23.29 -16.50
CA SER A 146 8.50 22.25 -17.23
C SER A 146 7.95 21.17 -16.34
N ALA A 147 8.67 20.81 -15.26
CA ALA A 147 8.23 19.85 -14.26
C ALA A 147 7.05 20.36 -13.42
N ARG A 148 6.96 21.67 -13.22
CA ARG A 148 5.84 22.33 -12.49
C ARG A 148 4.59 22.50 -13.34
N ARG A 149 4.68 22.37 -14.67
CA ARG A 149 3.53 22.54 -15.55
C ARG A 149 2.42 21.57 -15.17
N PRO A 150 1.18 22.04 -14.93
CA PRO A 150 0.05 21.19 -14.63
C PRO A 150 -0.16 20.19 -15.76
N LYS A 151 -0.02 18.88 -15.44
CA LYS A 151 -0.37 17.82 -16.38
C LYS A 151 -1.75 17.31 -16.01
N GLN A 152 -2.62 17.21 -16.99
CA GLN A 152 -3.89 16.53 -16.79
C GLN A 152 -3.63 15.11 -16.33
N THR A 153 -4.36 14.69 -15.29
CA THR A 153 -4.19 13.35 -14.72
C THR A 153 -4.86 12.33 -15.64
N LYS A 154 -4.31 11.11 -15.70
CA LYS A 154 -4.94 10.01 -16.45
C LYS A 154 -6.40 9.78 -16.02
N LEU A 155 -6.67 9.88 -14.72
CA LEU A 155 -8.02 9.75 -14.16
C LEU A 155 -8.97 10.88 -14.61
N GLY A 156 -8.45 12.07 -14.88
CA GLY A 156 -9.27 13.17 -15.40
C GLY A 156 -9.54 13.07 -16.90
N LEU A 157 -8.72 12.30 -17.64
CA LEU A 157 -8.85 12.11 -19.08
C LEU A 157 -9.65 10.85 -19.45
N ASN A 158 -9.71 9.86 -18.57
CA ASN A 158 -10.37 8.57 -18.82
C ASN A 158 -11.43 8.32 -17.74
N ALA A 159 -12.69 8.55 -18.09
CA ALA A 159 -13.82 8.39 -17.19
C ALA A 159 -14.04 6.92 -16.80
N THR A 160 -13.80 5.96 -17.70
CA THR A 160 -13.91 4.53 -17.43
C THR A 160 -12.88 4.09 -16.39
N LEU A 161 -11.63 4.51 -16.56
CA LEU A 161 -10.57 4.25 -15.58
C LEU A 161 -10.89 4.90 -14.23
N GLN A 162 -11.44 6.10 -14.24
CA GLN A 162 -11.84 6.82 -13.04
C GLN A 162 -12.94 6.06 -12.29
N ALA A 163 -13.99 5.64 -12.96
CA ALA A 163 -15.10 4.87 -12.40
C ALA A 163 -14.58 3.55 -11.81
N TYR A 164 -13.81 2.79 -12.59
CA TYR A 164 -13.21 1.53 -12.12
C TYR A 164 -12.42 1.71 -10.81
N VAL A 165 -11.56 2.72 -10.75
CA VAL A 165 -10.76 3.01 -9.55
C VAL A 165 -11.62 3.43 -8.37
N GLN A 166 -12.65 4.26 -8.60
CA GLN A 166 -13.57 4.72 -7.55
C GLN A 166 -14.37 3.56 -6.96
N ASP A 167 -14.92 2.68 -7.79
CA ASP A 167 -15.74 1.54 -7.36
C ASP A 167 -14.92 0.59 -6.48
N ARG A 168 -13.71 0.22 -6.90
CA ARG A 168 -12.85 -0.67 -6.10
C ARG A 168 -12.35 0.00 -4.82
N LEU A 169 -12.09 1.29 -4.83
CA LEU A 169 -11.80 2.05 -3.60
C LEU A 169 -13.01 2.15 -2.68
N ALA A 170 -14.21 2.27 -3.23
CA ALA A 170 -15.45 2.26 -2.45
C ALA A 170 -15.84 0.86 -1.94
N GLY A 171 -15.22 -0.19 -2.48
CA GLY A 171 -15.56 -1.58 -2.17
C GLY A 171 -16.76 -2.10 -2.95
N LEU A 172 -17.11 -1.46 -4.04
CA LEU A 172 -18.11 -1.94 -5.00
C LEU A 172 -17.40 -2.95 -5.91
N VAL A 173 -17.46 -4.22 -5.51
CA VAL A 173 -16.75 -5.33 -6.19
C VAL A 173 -17.78 -6.40 -6.56
N GLU A 174 -17.63 -6.95 -7.75
CA GLU A 174 -18.42 -8.08 -8.23
C GLU A 174 -17.63 -9.39 -8.08
N ALA A 175 -18.31 -10.47 -7.79
CA ALA A 175 -17.78 -11.81 -7.85
C ALA A 175 -17.50 -12.21 -9.32
N PRO A 176 -16.70 -13.27 -9.59
CA PRO A 176 -16.50 -13.80 -10.94
C PRO A 176 -17.80 -14.17 -11.67
N SER A 177 -18.85 -14.44 -10.90
CA SER A 177 -20.22 -14.70 -11.40
C SER A 177 -21.00 -13.44 -11.82
N GLY A 178 -20.42 -12.25 -11.72
CA GLY A 178 -21.09 -10.97 -11.97
C GLY A 178 -22.04 -10.49 -10.85
N VAL A 179 -22.13 -11.26 -9.76
CA VAL A 179 -22.96 -10.90 -8.61
C VAL A 179 -22.22 -9.89 -7.72
N SER A 180 -22.88 -8.80 -7.36
CA SER A 180 -22.32 -7.84 -6.41
C SER A 180 -22.05 -8.51 -5.06
N VAL A 181 -20.81 -8.39 -4.57
CA VAL A 181 -20.43 -8.91 -3.26
C VAL A 181 -20.88 -7.94 -2.19
N PRO A 182 -21.89 -8.28 -1.37
CA PRO A 182 -22.26 -7.45 -0.25
C PRO A 182 -21.07 -7.42 0.72
N GLY A 183 -20.45 -6.27 0.85
CA GLY A 183 -19.37 -6.15 1.82
C GLY A 183 -19.90 -6.28 3.25
N PRO A 184 -19.08 -6.80 4.18
CA PRO A 184 -19.49 -7.04 5.55
C PRO A 184 -19.92 -5.75 6.24
N SER A 185 -21.14 -5.73 6.77
CA SER A 185 -21.62 -4.70 7.69
C SER A 185 -21.15 -5.01 9.11
N VAL A 186 -19.84 -5.06 9.32
CA VAL A 186 -19.27 -5.36 10.64
C VAL A 186 -19.35 -4.13 11.52
N SER A 187 -20.27 -4.13 12.48
CA SER A 187 -20.30 -3.11 13.53
C SER A 187 -19.08 -3.28 14.44
N TRP A 188 -18.41 -2.16 14.74
CA TRP A 188 -17.30 -2.18 15.69
C TRP A 188 -17.80 -2.40 17.10
N LYS A 189 -17.50 -3.56 17.67
CA LYS A 189 -17.79 -3.89 19.10
C LYS A 189 -16.51 -3.83 19.94
N GLY A 190 -15.70 -2.80 19.80
CA GLY A 190 -14.43 -2.64 20.49
C GLY A 190 -14.39 -1.45 21.46
N ARG A 191 -13.25 -1.25 22.13
CA ARG A 191 -13.02 -0.18 23.10
C ARG A 191 -13.48 1.20 22.58
N ARG A 192 -14.15 1.99 23.43
CA ARG A 192 -14.69 3.34 23.14
C ARG A 192 -13.67 4.32 22.53
N HIS A 193 -12.37 4.11 22.70
CA HIS A 193 -11.28 4.99 22.25
C HIS A 193 -10.39 4.40 21.15
N GLY A 194 -10.89 3.40 20.40
CA GLY A 194 -10.15 2.91 19.22
C GLY A 194 -10.25 3.88 18.05
N PRO A 195 -9.15 4.15 17.28
CA PRO A 195 -9.21 5.02 16.14
C PRO A 195 -10.08 4.38 15.05
N ARG A 196 -11.26 4.95 14.75
CA ARG A 196 -12.14 4.68 13.60
C ARG A 196 -13.36 3.80 13.87
N GLN A 197 -14.47 4.46 14.11
CA GLN A 197 -15.80 3.85 14.16
C GLN A 197 -16.28 3.34 12.78
N TYR A 198 -15.82 3.89 11.67
CA TYR A 198 -16.25 3.57 10.31
C TYR A 198 -15.13 2.92 9.50
N ARG A 199 -15.27 1.63 9.19
CA ARG A 199 -14.27 0.85 8.47
C ARG A 199 -14.63 0.61 7.01
N ARG A 200 -14.82 1.66 6.23
CA ARG A 200 -15.07 1.56 4.78
C ARG A 200 -13.95 0.81 4.04
N TRP A 201 -12.72 0.87 4.55
CA TRP A 201 -11.57 0.15 3.99
C TRP A 201 -11.68 -1.39 4.09
N ALA A 202 -12.60 -1.94 4.89
CA ALA A 202 -12.80 -3.39 4.99
C ALA A 202 -13.25 -4.02 3.66
N ARG A 203 -13.94 -3.27 2.82
CA ARG A 203 -14.39 -3.67 1.49
C ARG A 203 -13.44 -3.24 0.39
N ALA A 204 -12.75 -2.12 0.58
CA ALA A 204 -11.93 -1.46 -0.43
C ALA A 204 -10.70 -2.29 -0.84
N TRP A 205 -10.38 -2.24 -2.12
CA TRP A 205 -9.08 -2.67 -2.59
C TRP A 205 -8.04 -1.59 -2.32
N SER A 206 -6.80 -2.00 -2.09
CA SER A 206 -5.70 -1.03 -1.99
C SER A 206 -5.34 -0.46 -3.37
N PRO A 207 -4.79 0.75 -3.46
CA PRO A 207 -4.30 1.30 -4.71
C PRO A 207 -3.34 0.39 -5.48
N GLU A 208 -2.53 -0.42 -4.76
CA GLU A 208 -1.65 -1.42 -5.39
C GLU A 208 -2.44 -2.57 -6.02
N GLN A 209 -3.45 -3.09 -5.32
CA GLN A 209 -4.33 -4.12 -5.86
C GLN A 209 -5.04 -3.64 -7.12
N ILE A 210 -5.57 -2.42 -7.10
CA ILE A 210 -6.25 -1.81 -8.26
C ILE A 210 -5.30 -1.65 -9.43
N ALA A 211 -4.14 -1.03 -9.20
CA ALA A 211 -3.16 -0.77 -10.26
C ALA A 211 -2.63 -2.04 -10.91
N ARG A 212 -2.48 -3.11 -10.14
CA ARG A 212 -1.97 -4.39 -10.63
C ARG A 212 -3.06 -5.29 -11.21
N ARG A 213 -4.29 -5.09 -10.82
CA ARG A 213 -5.44 -5.83 -11.36
C ARG A 213 -5.85 -5.33 -12.74
N LEU A 214 -5.73 -4.05 -13.02
CA LEU A 214 -6.08 -3.45 -14.31
C LEU A 214 -5.50 -4.18 -15.54
N PRO A 215 -4.22 -4.64 -15.56
CA PRO A 215 -3.71 -5.45 -16.66
C PRO A 215 -4.37 -6.82 -16.82
N VAL A 216 -4.93 -7.38 -15.74
CA VAL A 216 -5.64 -8.67 -15.78
C VAL A 216 -7.04 -8.50 -16.34
N ASP A 217 -7.76 -7.46 -15.89
CA ASP A 217 -9.13 -7.19 -16.32
C ASP A 217 -9.20 -6.57 -17.74
N PHE A 218 -8.14 -5.84 -18.14
CA PHE A 218 -8.05 -5.16 -19.45
C PHE A 218 -6.70 -5.44 -20.11
N PRO A 219 -6.42 -6.68 -20.57
CA PRO A 219 -5.10 -7.05 -21.09
C PRO A 219 -4.68 -6.21 -22.30
N ASP A 220 -5.59 -5.89 -23.19
CA ASP A 220 -5.31 -5.24 -24.48
C ASP A 220 -5.46 -3.71 -24.43
N ASP A 221 -6.06 -3.15 -23.36
CA ASP A 221 -6.31 -1.72 -23.26
C ASP A 221 -5.22 -1.01 -22.43
N ILE A 222 -4.27 -0.37 -23.14
CA ILE A 222 -3.19 0.42 -22.54
C ILE A 222 -3.72 1.68 -21.82
N THR A 223 -4.89 2.18 -22.20
CA THR A 223 -5.48 3.37 -21.56
C THR A 223 -5.94 3.07 -20.14
N MET A 224 -6.27 1.81 -19.85
CA MET A 224 -6.64 1.28 -18.54
C MET A 224 -5.41 0.91 -17.68
N ARG A 225 -4.35 1.73 -17.72
CA ARG A 225 -3.13 1.54 -16.93
C ARG A 225 -2.86 2.75 -16.07
N ILE A 226 -2.72 2.51 -14.77
CA ILE A 226 -2.37 3.57 -13.79
C ILE A 226 -1.43 3.00 -12.72
N SER A 227 -0.52 3.81 -12.21
CA SER A 227 0.31 3.41 -11.08
C SER A 227 -0.42 3.63 -9.75
N HIS A 228 -0.13 2.80 -8.74
CA HIS A 228 -0.68 2.98 -7.41
C HIS A 228 -0.30 4.34 -6.79
N GLU A 229 0.87 4.86 -7.12
CA GLU A 229 1.30 6.20 -6.70
C GLU A 229 0.41 7.31 -7.29
N ALA A 230 0.02 7.19 -8.57
CA ALA A 230 -0.89 8.13 -9.19
C ALA A 230 -2.29 8.10 -8.54
N ILE A 231 -2.76 6.93 -8.11
CA ILE A 231 -4.00 6.80 -7.34
C ILE A 231 -3.86 7.48 -5.98
N TYR A 232 -2.75 7.25 -5.25
CA TYR A 232 -2.48 7.94 -3.99
C TYR A 232 -2.41 9.46 -4.16
N GLN A 233 -1.73 9.94 -5.19
CA GLN A 233 -1.65 11.37 -5.48
C GLN A 233 -3.02 11.97 -5.79
N ALA A 234 -3.87 11.26 -6.53
CA ALA A 234 -5.23 11.72 -6.82
C ALA A 234 -6.11 11.79 -5.57
N LEU A 235 -5.86 10.94 -4.55
CA LEU A 235 -6.59 10.94 -3.29
C LEU A 235 -6.16 12.07 -2.34
N PHE A 236 -4.86 12.40 -2.30
CA PHE A 236 -4.29 13.26 -1.27
C PHE A 236 -3.89 14.66 -1.76
N VAL A 237 -3.66 14.85 -3.06
CA VAL A 237 -3.25 16.16 -3.61
C VAL A 237 -4.46 16.93 -4.09
N GLN A 238 -4.81 18.00 -3.39
CA GLN A 238 -6.03 18.80 -3.60
C GLN A 238 -6.16 19.43 -5.00
N GLY A 239 -5.18 19.62 -5.77
CA GLY A 239 -5.27 20.20 -7.12
C GLY A 239 -5.51 19.17 -8.23
N ARG A 240 -5.56 17.89 -7.91
CA ARG A 240 -5.65 16.79 -8.89
C ARG A 240 -6.91 15.95 -8.75
N GLY A 241 -7.97 16.50 -8.15
CA GLY A 241 -9.18 15.89 -7.62
C GLY A 241 -10.05 15.08 -8.57
N ALA A 242 -9.46 14.22 -9.39
CA ALA A 242 -10.22 13.26 -10.21
C ALA A 242 -10.91 12.15 -9.39
N LEU A 243 -10.58 11.98 -8.11
CA LEU A 243 -11.21 11.01 -7.22
C LEU A 243 -11.95 11.70 -6.08
N ARG A 244 -13.06 11.11 -5.63
CA ARG A 244 -13.84 11.63 -4.51
C ARG A 244 -13.01 11.64 -3.23
N ARG A 245 -12.97 12.76 -2.53
CA ARG A 245 -12.18 12.97 -1.30
C ARG A 245 -12.52 11.98 -0.18
N GLU A 246 -13.76 11.54 -0.13
CA GLU A 246 -14.27 10.56 0.84
C GLU A 246 -13.55 9.20 0.75
N LEU A 247 -13.00 8.86 -0.43
CA LEU A 247 -12.30 7.60 -0.68
C LEU A 247 -10.98 7.48 0.10
N THR A 248 -10.43 8.58 0.65
CA THR A 248 -9.29 8.50 1.56
C THR A 248 -9.62 7.69 2.82
N ALA A 249 -10.88 7.71 3.26
CA ALA A 249 -11.37 6.89 4.38
C ALA A 249 -11.40 5.39 4.06
N CYS A 250 -11.36 5.03 2.78
CA CYS A 250 -11.33 3.64 2.31
C CYS A 250 -9.92 3.03 2.37
N LEU A 251 -8.88 3.83 2.57
CA LEU A 251 -7.52 3.31 2.73
C LEU A 251 -7.33 2.68 4.11
N ARG A 252 -6.73 1.50 4.14
CA ARG A 252 -6.54 0.68 5.35
C ARG A 252 -5.88 1.42 6.52
N THR A 253 -4.90 2.26 6.26
CA THR A 253 -4.17 3.02 7.29
C THR A 253 -4.54 4.50 7.33
N GLY A 254 -5.16 5.03 6.27
CA GLY A 254 -5.43 6.45 6.08
C GLY A 254 -4.18 7.34 6.17
N ARG A 255 -2.98 6.74 6.08
CA ARG A 255 -1.69 7.42 6.17
C ARG A 255 -1.05 7.55 4.80
N VAL A 256 -0.44 8.67 4.55
CA VAL A 256 0.30 8.97 3.30
C VAL A 256 1.65 8.23 3.27
N LEU A 257 2.24 7.92 4.44
CA LEU A 257 3.57 7.30 4.56
C LEU A 257 3.51 5.92 5.23
N ARG A 258 4.30 4.97 4.70
CA ARG A 258 4.52 3.65 5.30
C ARG A 258 5.53 3.74 6.44
N MET A 259 5.18 3.15 7.61
CA MET A 259 6.10 2.99 8.75
C MET A 259 6.63 1.55 8.82
N PRO A 260 7.91 1.32 9.19
CA PRO A 260 8.48 -0.02 9.38
C PRO A 260 7.79 -0.80 10.51
N ARG A 261 7.74 -2.14 10.41
CA ARG A 261 7.14 -3.03 11.42
C ARG A 261 8.17 -3.54 12.41
N ALA A 262 7.90 -3.42 13.72
CA ALA A 262 8.67 -4.06 14.79
C ALA A 262 8.23 -5.54 14.99
N ARG A 263 9.19 -6.43 15.29
CA ARG A 263 8.96 -7.87 15.51
C ARG A 263 8.83 -8.19 17.00
N THR A 264 7.84 -9.01 17.37
CA THR A 264 7.62 -9.50 18.74
C THR A 264 7.70 -11.04 18.77
N ARG A 265 8.39 -11.61 19.77
CA ARG A 265 8.54 -13.06 19.99
C ARG A 265 7.56 -13.55 21.08
N ARG A 266 6.99 -14.78 20.93
CA ARG A 266 6.22 -15.48 21.97
C ARG A 266 6.59 -16.97 22.03
N ARG A 267 6.47 -17.58 23.24
CA ARG A 267 6.80 -18.98 23.58
C ARG A 267 5.53 -19.82 23.82
N GLY A 268 5.54 -21.13 23.52
CA GLY A 268 4.45 -22.08 23.75
C GLY A 268 4.93 -23.52 24.12
N LYS A 269 4.06 -24.39 24.63
CA LYS A 269 4.32 -25.75 25.16
C LYS A 269 3.61 -26.86 24.35
N ASN A 270 4.14 -28.11 24.39
CA ASN A 270 3.80 -29.26 23.54
C ASN A 270 2.90 -30.32 24.16
N PHE A 271 2.03 -30.96 23.33
CA PHE A 271 1.35 -32.24 23.63
C PHE A 271 0.75 -32.86 22.35
N VAL A 272 1.45 -33.77 21.61
CA VAL A 272 0.83 -34.61 20.56
C VAL A 272 1.72 -35.81 20.20
N SER A 273 1.13 -36.93 19.70
CA SER A 273 1.83 -38.14 19.24
C SER A 273 2.52 -37.94 17.87
N SER A 274 3.61 -38.71 17.61
CA SER A 274 4.50 -38.49 16.47
C SER A 274 3.90 -38.79 15.08
N GLU A 275 2.87 -39.65 15.01
CA GLU A 275 2.33 -40.16 13.72
C GLU A 275 1.48 -39.16 12.92
N ILE A 276 1.01 -38.11 13.57
CA ILE A 276 0.17 -37.06 12.97
C ILE A 276 0.88 -35.70 12.92
N MET A 277 2.19 -35.74 13.06
CA MET A 277 3.01 -34.53 12.96
C MET A 277 3.22 -34.11 11.50
N ILE A 278 3.49 -32.86 11.30
CA ILE A 278 3.71 -32.28 9.97
C ILE A 278 4.88 -32.96 9.21
N SER A 279 5.82 -33.56 9.92
CA SER A 279 6.91 -34.33 9.34
C SER A 279 6.44 -35.59 8.56
N GLN A 280 5.27 -36.14 8.89
CA GLN A 280 4.64 -37.27 8.20
C GLN A 280 3.71 -36.83 7.05
N ARG A 281 3.58 -35.53 6.82
CA ARG A 281 2.76 -35.00 5.76
C ARG A 281 3.39 -35.28 4.40
N PRO A 282 2.64 -35.76 3.38
CA PRO A 282 3.17 -36.04 2.05
C PRO A 282 3.89 -34.81 1.46
N ALA A 283 4.98 -35.04 0.74
CA ALA A 283 5.79 -33.98 0.14
C ALA A 283 4.99 -33.10 -0.84
N GLU A 284 4.00 -33.65 -1.55
CA GLU A 284 3.07 -32.94 -2.45
C GLU A 284 2.33 -31.79 -1.75
N VAL A 285 2.07 -31.92 -0.45
CA VAL A 285 1.44 -30.88 0.35
C VAL A 285 2.36 -29.66 0.52
N ALA A 286 3.68 -29.86 0.46
CA ALA A 286 4.65 -28.77 0.57
C ALA A 286 4.68 -27.91 -0.71
N ASP A 287 4.49 -28.51 -1.86
CA ASP A 287 4.66 -27.91 -3.18
C ASP A 287 3.55 -26.92 -3.58
N ARG A 288 2.43 -26.87 -2.86
CA ARG A 288 1.30 -25.99 -3.18
C ARG A 288 0.77 -26.11 -4.62
N ALA A 289 1.26 -27.07 -5.39
CA ALA A 289 0.80 -27.34 -6.75
C ALA A 289 -0.49 -28.17 -6.74
N VAL A 290 -0.64 -28.99 -5.70
CA VAL A 290 -1.80 -29.87 -5.55
C VAL A 290 -2.85 -29.19 -4.67
N PRO A 291 -4.06 -28.96 -5.17
CA PRO A 291 -5.14 -28.34 -4.39
C PRO A 291 -5.77 -29.32 -3.39
N GLY A 292 -6.55 -28.78 -2.46
CA GLY A 292 -7.26 -29.56 -1.45
C GLY A 292 -6.54 -29.71 -0.12
N HIS A 293 -5.41 -29.01 0.04
CA HIS A 293 -4.67 -28.96 1.30
C HIS A 293 -4.95 -27.65 2.04
N TRP A 294 -5.49 -27.76 3.24
CA TRP A 294 -5.97 -26.64 4.04
C TRP A 294 -5.05 -26.34 5.23
N GLU A 295 -4.96 -25.09 5.58
CA GLU A 295 -4.38 -24.64 6.85
C GLU A 295 -5.50 -24.04 7.71
N GLY A 296 -5.63 -24.46 8.96
CA GLY A 296 -6.66 -23.98 9.86
C GLY A 296 -6.13 -23.41 11.17
N ASP A 297 -6.93 -22.57 11.82
CA ASP A 297 -6.63 -21.93 13.10
C ASP A 297 -7.88 -21.31 13.72
N LEU A 298 -7.80 -20.91 15.01
CA LEU A 298 -8.81 -20.13 15.69
C LEU A 298 -8.36 -18.70 15.91
N ILE A 299 -9.18 -17.72 15.53
CA ILE A 299 -9.01 -16.35 16.01
C ILE A 299 -9.83 -16.16 17.27
N LEU A 300 -9.13 -15.98 18.41
CA LEU A 300 -9.76 -15.81 19.70
C LEU A 300 -10.13 -14.35 19.99
N GLY A 301 -11.27 -14.16 20.64
CA GLY A 301 -11.82 -12.90 21.14
C GLY A 301 -12.01 -12.87 22.65
N LEU A 302 -12.73 -11.86 23.13
CA LEU A 302 -13.10 -11.75 24.56
C LEU A 302 -14.11 -12.82 24.95
N GLY A 303 -14.12 -13.18 26.25
CA GLY A 303 -15.05 -14.16 26.80
C GLY A 303 -14.94 -15.53 26.16
N SER A 304 -13.73 -15.94 25.75
CA SER A 304 -13.45 -17.20 25.05
C SER A 304 -14.26 -17.36 23.74
N SER A 305 -14.67 -16.26 23.10
CA SER A 305 -15.30 -16.32 21.79
C SER A 305 -14.26 -16.63 20.70
N ALA A 306 -14.66 -17.36 19.66
CA ALA A 306 -13.76 -17.75 18.57
C ALA A 306 -14.46 -17.73 17.22
N ILE A 307 -13.66 -17.56 16.16
CA ILE A 307 -14.03 -17.83 14.78
C ILE A 307 -12.94 -18.74 14.22
N GLY A 308 -13.33 -19.85 13.59
CA GLY A 308 -12.35 -20.73 12.94
C GLY A 308 -12.04 -20.25 11.53
N THR A 309 -10.84 -20.56 11.06
CA THR A 309 -10.37 -20.21 9.72
C THR A 309 -9.87 -21.45 9.02
N LEU A 310 -10.27 -21.63 7.78
CA LEU A 310 -9.75 -22.63 6.86
C LEU A 310 -9.25 -21.91 5.62
N VAL A 311 -7.98 -22.09 5.26
CA VAL A 311 -7.38 -21.45 4.09
C VAL A 311 -6.77 -22.51 3.20
N GLU A 312 -7.23 -22.58 1.96
CA GLU A 312 -6.68 -23.49 0.97
C GLU A 312 -5.28 -22.99 0.53
N ARG A 313 -4.31 -23.87 0.44
CA ARG A 313 -2.90 -23.51 0.31
C ARG A 313 -2.50 -23.02 -1.07
N THR A 314 -3.11 -23.55 -2.11
CA THR A 314 -2.84 -23.19 -3.52
C THR A 314 -3.56 -21.90 -3.91
N THR A 315 -4.86 -21.87 -3.74
CA THR A 315 -5.73 -20.76 -4.18
C THR A 315 -5.85 -19.62 -3.18
N ARG A 316 -5.43 -19.82 -1.93
CA ARG A 316 -5.65 -18.89 -0.82
C ARG A 316 -7.13 -18.65 -0.50
N PHE A 317 -8.01 -19.51 -1.01
CA PHE A 317 -9.42 -19.44 -0.71
C PHE A 317 -9.66 -19.65 0.78
N THR A 318 -10.48 -18.78 1.35
CA THR A 318 -10.69 -18.71 2.79
C THR A 318 -12.14 -19.03 3.11
N MET A 319 -12.35 -20.01 3.98
CA MET A 319 -13.65 -20.27 4.62
C MET A 319 -13.54 -19.94 6.10
N LEU A 320 -14.61 -19.43 6.66
CA LEU A 320 -14.70 -19.08 8.08
C LEU A 320 -15.73 -19.94 8.77
N LEU A 321 -15.40 -20.43 9.95
CA LEU A 321 -16.26 -21.27 10.76
C LEU A 321 -16.98 -20.42 11.79
N HIS A 322 -18.30 -20.41 11.75
CA HIS A 322 -19.13 -19.81 12.78
C HIS A 322 -19.18 -20.74 14.00
N LEU A 323 -18.68 -20.25 15.13
CA LEU A 323 -18.60 -20.98 16.40
C LEU A 323 -19.39 -20.21 17.48
N PRO A 324 -20.73 -20.31 17.46
CA PRO A 324 -21.57 -19.59 18.43
C PRO A 324 -21.40 -20.17 19.83
N ARG A 325 -21.65 -19.37 20.84
CA ARG A 325 -21.73 -19.84 22.22
C ARG A 325 -22.87 -20.83 22.36
N MET A 326 -22.60 -21.92 23.08
CA MET A 326 -23.61 -22.94 23.34
C MET A 326 -24.59 -22.50 24.43
N THR A 327 -25.77 -23.09 24.44
CA THR A 327 -26.82 -22.81 25.42
C THR A 327 -26.29 -23.05 26.85
N GLY A 328 -26.50 -22.10 27.73
CA GLY A 328 -26.03 -22.17 29.13
C GLY A 328 -24.68 -21.51 29.42
N HIS A 329 -23.99 -20.98 28.38
CA HIS A 329 -22.75 -20.25 28.60
C HIS A 329 -22.96 -19.03 29.51
N GLY A 330 -22.16 -18.91 30.57
CA GLY A 330 -22.22 -17.80 31.52
C GLY A 330 -23.39 -17.83 32.52
N LYS A 331 -24.29 -18.82 32.43
CA LYS A 331 -25.43 -18.95 33.38
C LYS A 331 -25.10 -19.68 34.67
N LYS A 332 -24.04 -20.48 34.70
CA LYS A 332 -23.59 -21.25 35.90
C LYS A 332 -22.10 -21.00 36.14
N ALA A 333 -21.67 -21.18 37.39
CA ALA A 333 -20.27 -21.13 37.76
C ALA A 333 -19.47 -22.13 36.88
N ARG A 334 -18.27 -21.74 36.46
CA ARG A 334 -17.40 -22.55 35.61
C ARG A 334 -16.96 -23.81 36.36
N VAL A 335 -17.41 -24.98 35.93
CA VAL A 335 -16.96 -26.27 36.45
C VAL A 335 -15.65 -26.63 35.76
N LYS A 336 -14.64 -27.06 36.55
CA LYS A 336 -13.27 -27.34 36.06
C LYS A 336 -13.22 -28.37 34.90
N ASN A 337 -14.14 -29.31 34.88
CA ASN A 337 -14.26 -30.36 33.83
C ASN A 337 -15.63 -30.33 33.13
N GLY A 338 -16.33 -29.19 33.15
CA GLY A 338 -17.61 -29.05 32.45
C GLY A 338 -17.50 -28.89 30.96
N PRO A 339 -18.61 -28.99 30.20
CA PRO A 339 -18.60 -28.87 28.74
C PRO A 339 -18.08 -27.46 28.30
N ALA A 340 -17.35 -27.45 27.23
CA ALA A 340 -16.76 -26.24 26.66
C ALA A 340 -17.82 -25.37 25.96
N LEU A 341 -18.72 -24.74 26.74
CA LEU A 341 -19.88 -23.95 26.25
C LEU A 341 -19.50 -22.68 25.46
N ALA A 342 -18.22 -22.34 25.37
CA ALA A 342 -17.74 -21.18 24.63
C ALA A 342 -17.88 -21.33 23.10
N GLY A 343 -18.25 -22.52 22.61
CA GLY A 343 -18.49 -22.78 21.19
C GLY A 343 -17.27 -23.24 20.39
N HIS A 344 -16.09 -23.32 20.99
CA HIS A 344 -14.85 -23.81 20.34
C HIS A 344 -14.26 -25.05 21.05
N GLY A 345 -15.09 -25.87 21.68
CA GLY A 345 -14.72 -27.20 22.13
C GLY A 345 -14.50 -28.15 20.94
N ALA A 346 -13.78 -29.26 21.18
CA ALA A 346 -13.38 -30.19 20.12
C ALA A 346 -14.56 -30.69 19.26
N GLU A 347 -15.69 -30.99 19.87
CA GLU A 347 -16.89 -31.42 19.15
C GLU A 347 -17.48 -30.31 18.26
N ALA A 348 -17.61 -29.08 18.78
CA ALA A 348 -18.15 -27.97 18.05
C ALA A 348 -17.25 -27.59 16.84
N VAL A 349 -15.94 -27.60 17.05
CA VAL A 349 -14.96 -27.32 15.99
C VAL A 349 -14.99 -28.43 14.93
N CYS A 350 -14.96 -29.71 15.35
CA CYS A 350 -15.07 -30.86 14.44
C CYS A 350 -16.32 -30.77 13.58
N HIS A 351 -17.49 -30.55 14.19
CA HIS A 351 -18.76 -30.42 13.49
C HIS A 351 -18.79 -29.22 12.53
N ALA A 352 -18.26 -28.07 12.94
CA ALA A 352 -18.17 -26.90 12.09
C ALA A 352 -17.25 -27.11 10.88
N ILE A 353 -16.10 -27.76 11.06
CA ILE A 353 -15.17 -28.13 9.97
C ILE A 353 -15.88 -29.08 9.01
N THR A 354 -16.44 -30.18 9.52
CA THR A 354 -17.14 -31.18 8.70
C THR A 354 -18.22 -30.54 7.85
N ARG A 355 -19.13 -29.79 8.47
CA ARG A 355 -20.24 -29.11 7.77
C ARG A 355 -19.73 -28.16 6.67
N THR A 356 -18.62 -27.47 6.92
CA THR A 356 -18.11 -26.49 5.97
C THR A 356 -17.31 -27.14 4.84
N ILE A 357 -16.47 -28.13 5.15
CA ILE A 357 -15.60 -28.75 4.16
C ILE A 357 -16.35 -29.70 3.22
N THR A 358 -17.43 -30.33 3.69
CA THR A 358 -18.25 -31.25 2.88
C THR A 358 -19.06 -30.55 1.79
N THR A 359 -19.15 -29.21 1.81
CA THR A 359 -19.71 -28.43 0.70
C THR A 359 -18.81 -28.44 -0.54
N LEU A 360 -17.55 -28.84 -0.40
CA LEU A 360 -16.58 -28.87 -1.48
C LEU A 360 -16.55 -30.26 -2.14
N PRO A 361 -16.12 -30.35 -3.41
CA PRO A 361 -15.81 -31.61 -4.07
C PRO A 361 -14.73 -32.40 -3.33
N GLU A 362 -14.77 -33.74 -3.47
CA GLU A 362 -13.86 -34.65 -2.76
C GLU A 362 -12.37 -34.34 -3.04
N GLN A 363 -12.05 -33.95 -4.27
CA GLN A 363 -10.70 -33.62 -4.70
C GLN A 363 -10.10 -32.43 -3.90
N LEU A 364 -10.94 -31.59 -3.32
CA LEU A 364 -10.55 -30.45 -2.49
C LEU A 364 -10.58 -30.75 -0.98
N ARG A 365 -10.76 -32.00 -0.57
CA ARG A 365 -10.83 -32.44 0.84
C ARG A 365 -9.69 -33.37 1.23
N ARG A 366 -8.43 -33.06 0.88
CA ARG A 366 -7.29 -33.95 1.05
C ARG A 366 -6.72 -33.92 2.46
N SER A 367 -6.28 -32.77 2.94
CA SER A 367 -5.69 -32.65 4.27
C SER A 367 -5.93 -31.31 4.93
N LEU A 368 -5.87 -31.32 6.25
CA LEU A 368 -5.94 -30.13 7.09
C LEU A 368 -4.70 -30.07 8.00
N THR A 369 -3.98 -28.94 7.96
CA THR A 369 -2.89 -28.65 8.90
C THR A 369 -3.39 -27.71 9.97
N TRP A 370 -3.26 -28.12 11.25
CA TRP A 370 -3.75 -27.35 12.40
C TRP A 370 -2.67 -27.22 13.47
N ASP A 371 -2.85 -26.30 14.43
CA ASP A 371 -2.00 -26.24 15.62
C ASP A 371 -2.38 -27.32 16.64
N GLN A 372 -1.44 -27.63 17.53
CA GLN A 372 -1.70 -28.54 18.64
C GLN A 372 -2.56 -27.86 19.70
N GLY A 373 -3.87 -27.99 19.60
CA GLY A 373 -4.83 -27.42 20.51
C GLY A 373 -5.87 -28.44 20.96
N ALA A 374 -6.42 -28.24 22.16
CA ALA A 374 -7.46 -29.10 22.71
C ALA A 374 -8.74 -29.12 21.86
N GLU A 375 -8.95 -28.08 21.05
CA GLU A 375 -10.07 -27.95 20.12
C GLU A 375 -10.02 -28.97 18.97
N MET A 376 -8.87 -29.61 18.74
CA MET A 376 -8.70 -30.68 17.74
C MET A 376 -8.62 -32.09 18.35
N ALA A 377 -9.03 -32.28 19.60
CA ALA A 377 -9.01 -33.60 20.25
C ALA A 377 -9.86 -34.64 19.50
N GLN A 378 -10.86 -34.26 18.72
CA GLN A 378 -11.67 -35.16 17.90
C GLN A 378 -11.23 -35.22 16.42
N HIS A 379 -9.97 -34.93 16.11
CA HIS A 379 -9.43 -34.91 14.75
C HIS A 379 -9.63 -36.23 13.97
N ALA A 380 -9.64 -37.38 14.64
CA ALA A 380 -9.87 -38.70 14.02
C ALA A 380 -11.27 -38.80 13.37
N ARG A 381 -12.29 -38.12 13.92
CA ARG A 381 -13.62 -38.06 13.31
C ARG A 381 -13.64 -37.33 11.99
N LEU A 382 -12.80 -36.27 11.79
CA LEU A 382 -12.71 -35.55 10.54
C LEU A 382 -12.29 -36.44 9.36
N LYS A 383 -11.45 -37.43 9.62
CA LYS A 383 -11.07 -38.43 8.61
C LYS A 383 -12.27 -39.30 8.22
N ILE A 384 -13.07 -39.70 9.22
CA ILE A 384 -14.24 -40.56 9.02
C ILE A 384 -15.40 -39.80 8.38
N ASP A 385 -15.74 -38.62 8.94
CA ASP A 385 -16.95 -37.86 8.61
C ASP A 385 -16.78 -37.01 7.34
N ALA A 386 -15.55 -36.57 7.03
CA ALA A 386 -15.25 -35.65 5.93
C ALA A 386 -14.17 -36.14 4.95
N GLY A 387 -13.54 -37.29 5.18
CA GLY A 387 -12.40 -37.74 4.37
C GLY A 387 -11.13 -36.90 4.55
N LEU A 388 -11.06 -36.06 5.58
CA LEU A 388 -10.03 -35.04 5.75
C LEU A 388 -8.93 -35.51 6.71
N GLN A 389 -7.73 -35.81 6.18
CA GLN A 389 -6.60 -36.18 7.00
C GLN A 389 -6.02 -34.94 7.74
N VAL A 390 -5.89 -35.02 9.06
CA VAL A 390 -5.34 -33.93 9.88
C VAL A 390 -3.87 -34.15 10.20
N TYR A 391 -3.07 -33.10 10.05
CA TYR A 391 -1.67 -33.03 10.45
C TYR A 391 -1.44 -31.88 11.43
N PHE A 392 -0.63 -32.12 12.47
CA PHE A 392 -0.33 -31.10 13.46
C PHE A 392 1.03 -30.47 13.23
N CYS A 393 1.08 -29.16 13.37
CA CYS A 393 2.32 -28.40 13.29
C CYS A 393 3.25 -28.74 14.46
N ASP A 394 4.56 -28.65 14.19
CA ASP A 394 5.53 -28.70 15.26
C ASP A 394 5.32 -27.51 16.21
N PRO A 395 5.56 -27.73 17.49
CA PRO A 395 5.43 -26.65 18.46
C PRO A 395 6.34 -25.48 18.13
N GLN A 396 5.82 -24.27 18.31
CA GLN A 396 6.52 -23.01 18.04
C GLN A 396 6.95 -22.81 16.56
N SER A 397 6.32 -23.52 15.61
CA SER A 397 6.63 -23.47 14.18
C SER A 397 5.54 -22.74 13.36
N PRO A 398 5.26 -21.44 13.60
CA PRO A 398 4.19 -20.70 12.91
C PRO A 398 4.40 -20.63 11.40
N TRP A 399 5.64 -20.73 10.91
CA TRP A 399 5.94 -20.73 9.46
C TRP A 399 5.33 -21.93 8.72
N GLN A 400 5.01 -23.01 9.42
CA GLN A 400 4.36 -24.18 8.83
C GLN A 400 2.90 -23.92 8.42
N ARG A 401 2.28 -22.85 8.97
CA ARG A 401 0.95 -22.34 8.63
C ARG A 401 0.99 -20.87 8.14
N ALA A 402 2.03 -20.52 7.39
CA ALA A 402 2.26 -19.15 6.96
C ALA A 402 1.10 -18.55 6.15
N THR A 403 0.34 -19.39 5.44
CA THR A 403 -0.84 -18.96 4.67
C THR A 403 -1.96 -18.50 5.60
N ASN A 404 -2.25 -19.30 6.61
CA ASN A 404 -3.29 -19.00 7.58
C ASN A 404 -2.90 -17.82 8.48
N GLU A 405 -1.64 -17.77 8.93
CA GLU A 405 -1.15 -16.64 9.74
C GLU A 405 -1.30 -15.27 9.02
N ASN A 406 -0.97 -15.24 7.74
CA ASN A 406 -1.18 -14.06 6.91
C ASN A 406 -2.67 -13.70 6.78
N THR A 407 -3.54 -14.69 6.59
CA THR A 407 -4.99 -14.52 6.50
C THR A 407 -5.56 -14.04 7.83
N ASN A 408 -5.13 -14.62 8.96
CA ASN A 408 -5.50 -14.16 10.31
C ASN A 408 -5.10 -12.69 10.54
N GLY A 409 -3.95 -12.28 10.01
CA GLY A 409 -3.52 -10.87 10.01
C GLY A 409 -4.48 -9.93 9.25
N LEU A 410 -5.10 -10.41 8.16
CA LEU A 410 -6.13 -9.69 7.43
C LEU A 410 -7.47 -9.72 8.17
N LEU A 411 -7.86 -10.87 8.71
CA LEU A 411 -9.10 -11.04 9.47
C LEU A 411 -9.16 -10.14 10.71
N ARG A 412 -8.02 -9.82 11.32
CA ARG A 412 -7.96 -8.84 12.43
C ARG A 412 -8.37 -7.42 12.03
N GLN A 413 -8.58 -7.16 10.76
CA GLN A 413 -9.18 -5.91 10.28
C GLN A 413 -10.69 -5.90 10.48
N TYR A 414 -11.33 -7.07 10.43
CA TYR A 414 -12.76 -7.27 10.62
C TYR A 414 -13.07 -7.66 12.07
N PHE A 415 -12.25 -8.53 12.62
CA PHE A 415 -12.36 -9.11 13.97
C PHE A 415 -11.16 -8.70 14.81
N PRO A 416 -11.16 -7.47 15.38
CA PRO A 416 -10.02 -6.96 16.14
C PRO A 416 -9.76 -7.76 17.42
N LYS A 417 -8.49 -7.79 17.84
CA LYS A 417 -8.13 -8.34 19.17
C LYS A 417 -8.84 -7.56 20.28
N GLY A 418 -9.31 -8.26 21.29
CA GLY A 418 -9.99 -7.64 22.44
C GLY A 418 -11.45 -7.26 22.12
N THR A 419 -12.09 -7.90 21.15
CA THR A 419 -13.52 -7.81 20.89
C THR A 419 -14.19 -9.16 21.15
N ASP A 420 -15.47 -9.16 21.50
CA ASP A 420 -16.28 -10.38 21.58
C ASP A 420 -16.71 -10.79 20.17
N LEU A 421 -16.31 -11.97 19.74
CA LEU A 421 -16.59 -12.50 18.42
C LEU A 421 -17.90 -13.30 18.35
N SER A 422 -18.49 -13.66 19.48
CA SER A 422 -19.70 -14.47 19.54
C SER A 422 -20.98 -13.74 19.07
N GLY A 423 -20.90 -12.42 18.96
CA GLY A 423 -22.04 -11.61 18.50
C GLY A 423 -22.14 -11.45 16.99
N HIS A 424 -21.25 -12.07 16.21
CA HIS A 424 -21.33 -12.05 14.76
C HIS A 424 -22.20 -13.20 14.26
N SER A 425 -23.11 -12.91 13.32
CA SER A 425 -23.94 -13.94 12.66
C SER A 425 -23.12 -14.76 11.68
N ALA A 426 -23.67 -15.92 11.28
CA ALA A 426 -23.07 -16.74 10.23
C ALA A 426 -22.96 -15.97 8.90
N ASP A 427 -23.96 -15.15 8.57
CA ASP A 427 -23.98 -14.34 7.34
C ASP A 427 -22.93 -13.23 7.36
N GLU A 428 -22.74 -12.55 8.51
CA GLU A 428 -21.64 -11.57 8.67
C GLU A 428 -20.28 -12.22 8.47
N ILE A 429 -20.08 -13.42 9.01
CA ILE A 429 -18.82 -14.17 8.88
C ILE A 429 -18.62 -14.61 7.43
N ALA A 430 -19.66 -15.11 6.75
CA ALA A 430 -19.63 -15.47 5.35
C ALA A 430 -19.33 -14.26 4.44
N ALA A 431 -19.92 -13.09 4.73
CA ALA A 431 -19.63 -11.86 4.00
C ALA A 431 -18.17 -11.39 4.15
N VAL A 432 -17.55 -11.61 5.32
CA VAL A 432 -16.12 -11.37 5.52
C VAL A 432 -15.28 -12.33 4.69
N ALA A 433 -15.62 -13.61 4.64
CA ALA A 433 -14.93 -14.59 3.79
C ALA A 433 -15.03 -14.21 2.31
N ALA A 434 -16.22 -13.83 1.82
CA ALA A 434 -16.44 -13.36 0.48
C ALA A 434 -15.59 -12.12 0.14
N ALA A 435 -15.54 -11.13 1.04
CA ALA A 435 -14.71 -9.93 0.88
C ALA A 435 -13.21 -10.23 0.81
N LEU A 436 -12.74 -11.28 1.48
CA LEU A 436 -11.34 -11.73 1.39
C LEU A 436 -11.07 -12.50 0.09
N ASN A 437 -12.03 -13.31 -0.35
CA ASN A 437 -11.92 -14.14 -1.55
C ASN A 437 -12.04 -13.35 -2.85
N THR A 438 -12.63 -12.18 -2.82
CA THR A 438 -12.73 -11.26 -3.97
C THR A 438 -11.59 -10.25 -4.06
N ARG A 439 -10.58 -10.31 -3.17
CA ARG A 439 -9.42 -9.41 -3.22
C ARG A 439 -8.26 -9.99 -4.03
N PRO A 440 -7.71 -9.25 -5.00
CA PRO A 440 -6.53 -9.68 -5.74
C PRO A 440 -5.34 -9.97 -4.82
N ARG A 441 -4.64 -11.07 -5.08
CA ARG A 441 -3.48 -11.50 -4.31
C ARG A 441 -2.22 -11.50 -5.19
N LYS A 442 -1.15 -10.88 -4.68
CA LYS A 442 0.13 -10.86 -5.38
C LYS A 442 0.68 -12.28 -5.66
N THR A 443 0.45 -13.21 -4.73
CA THR A 443 0.87 -14.61 -4.84
C THR A 443 0.07 -15.42 -5.87
N LEU A 444 -1.03 -14.88 -6.37
CA LEU A 444 -1.89 -15.46 -7.41
C LEU A 444 -1.83 -14.60 -8.69
N GLU A 445 -0.70 -13.93 -8.94
CA GLU A 445 -0.55 -13.06 -10.10
C GLU A 445 -1.67 -12.02 -10.25
N TRP A 446 -2.16 -11.54 -9.12
CA TRP A 446 -3.26 -10.56 -8.99
C TRP A 446 -4.65 -11.10 -9.35
N LYS A 447 -4.79 -12.41 -9.52
CA LYS A 447 -6.10 -13.07 -9.45
C LYS A 447 -6.65 -13.03 -8.02
N THR A 448 -7.96 -13.16 -7.90
CA THR A 448 -8.60 -13.33 -6.59
C THR A 448 -8.59 -14.80 -6.16
N PRO A 449 -8.66 -15.11 -4.86
CA PRO A 449 -8.82 -16.49 -4.39
C PRO A 449 -10.04 -17.21 -4.98
N ALA A 450 -11.15 -16.47 -5.18
CA ALA A 450 -12.37 -17.05 -5.79
C ALA A 450 -12.13 -17.46 -7.25
N GLU A 451 -11.46 -16.60 -8.05
CA GLU A 451 -11.09 -16.94 -9.43
C GLU A 451 -10.15 -18.14 -9.51
N ALA A 452 -9.14 -18.16 -8.63
CA ALA A 452 -8.19 -19.26 -8.59
C ALA A 452 -8.87 -20.61 -8.23
N LEU A 453 -9.84 -20.60 -7.30
CA LEU A 453 -10.61 -21.77 -6.95
C LEU A 453 -11.53 -22.20 -8.12
N ASP A 454 -12.18 -21.25 -8.76
CA ASP A 454 -13.10 -21.49 -9.89
C ASP A 454 -12.35 -22.09 -11.10
N GLU A 455 -11.17 -21.58 -11.43
CA GLU A 455 -10.30 -22.16 -12.45
C GLU A 455 -9.91 -23.60 -12.13
N LEU A 456 -9.60 -23.88 -10.86
CA LEU A 456 -9.29 -25.23 -10.38
C LEU A 456 -10.45 -26.20 -10.52
N LEU A 457 -11.67 -25.77 -10.13
CA LEU A 457 -12.87 -26.59 -10.25
C LEU A 457 -13.20 -26.88 -11.72
N ARG A 458 -13.04 -25.89 -12.60
CA ARG A 458 -13.23 -26.09 -14.04
C ARG A 458 -12.19 -27.03 -14.66
N SER A 459 -10.95 -26.97 -14.22
CA SER A 459 -9.89 -27.86 -14.71
C SER A 459 -10.07 -29.30 -14.25
N ALA A 460 -10.56 -29.50 -13.02
CA ALA A 460 -10.86 -30.82 -12.48
C ALA A 460 -12.05 -31.50 -13.16
N ASN A 461 -13.01 -30.71 -13.70
CA ASN A 461 -14.18 -31.23 -14.40
C ASN A 461 -13.97 -31.43 -15.92
N LYS A 462 -12.79 -31.10 -16.47
CA LYS A 462 -12.51 -31.46 -17.87
C LYS A 462 -12.27 -32.96 -17.96
N PRO A 463 -13.06 -33.70 -18.79
CA PRO A 463 -12.77 -35.12 -19.01
C PRO A 463 -11.36 -35.23 -19.59
N VAL A 464 -10.55 -36.13 -19.01
CA VAL A 464 -9.27 -36.51 -19.59
C VAL A 464 -9.59 -37.07 -20.99
N ALA A 465 -9.19 -36.35 -22.03
CA ALA A 465 -9.28 -36.88 -23.38
C ALA A 465 -8.40 -38.15 -23.42
N THR A 466 -9.02 -39.29 -23.39
CA THR A 466 -8.35 -40.57 -23.59
C THR A 466 -7.87 -40.56 -25.04
N THR A 467 -6.62 -40.30 -25.27
CA THR A 467 -5.98 -40.56 -26.57
C THR A 467 -6.01 -42.08 -26.75
N ALA A 468 -6.88 -42.52 -27.64
CA ALA A 468 -6.91 -43.87 -28.17
C ALA A 468 -5.74 -44.10 -29.11
#